data_4d4765ea1fb403dab8904d2346c9fec1
#
_entry.id   4d4765ea1fb403dab8904d2346c9fec1
#
_cell.length_a   1.000
_cell.length_b   1.000
_cell.length_c   1.000
_cell.angle_alpha   90.00
_cell.angle_beta   90.00
_cell.angle_gamma   90.00
#
_symmetry.space_group_name_H-M   'P 1'
#
loop_
_entity.id
_entity.type
_entity.pdbx_description
1 polymer ?
#
loop_
_entity_poly.entity_id
_entity_poly.type
_entity_poly.pdbx_seq_one_letter_code
_entity_poly.pdbx_strand_id
1 'polypeptide(L)'
;LAIGLRVTFALILPAHWAQILKAFYPVDFELADPLFDLNIGFYIYQLPIWELIEFWTFGLASFCFVAVTLIYLLCENTLSNGEFPGFSNAQQRHLQGIGSALMGVLALSNALQRYGLLYSEDGVAYGASYADVTTKLPAYTALSWLAIAICVLLLWQALSGSYPILSRRRTPRPFHHKRHHAPKILIPPLYLILSGYAI
;
A
#
# COMPACT_ATOMS: atom_id res chain seq x y z
N LEU A 1 14.13 3.54 -10.27
CA LEU A 1 13.29 3.69 -9.08
C LEU A 1 14.11 4.09 -7.85
N ALA A 2 15.16 3.34 -7.50
CA ALA A 2 16.01 3.64 -6.33
C ALA A 2 16.69 5.02 -6.41
N ILE A 3 17.13 5.45 -7.59
CA ILE A 3 17.74 6.77 -7.79
C ILE A 3 16.72 7.89 -7.61
N GLY A 4 15.50 7.73 -8.17
CA GLY A 4 14.41 8.69 -7.99
C GLY A 4 14.07 8.88 -6.52
N LEU A 5 13.92 7.77 -5.77
CA LEU A 5 13.63 7.80 -4.34
C LEU A 5 14.73 8.53 -3.55
N ARG A 6 16.01 8.27 -3.84
CA ARG A 6 17.14 8.96 -3.20
C ARG A 6 17.14 10.47 -3.48
N VAL A 7 16.89 10.86 -4.72
CA VAL A 7 16.82 12.27 -5.11
C VAL A 7 15.67 12.97 -4.39
N THR A 8 14.50 12.32 -4.32
CA THR A 8 13.34 12.88 -3.63
C THR A 8 13.62 13.08 -2.13
N PHE A 9 14.19 12.09 -1.45
CA PHE A 9 14.61 12.22 -0.05
C PHE A 9 15.70 13.31 0.13
N ALA A 10 16.67 13.40 -0.77
CA ALA A 10 17.74 14.38 -0.70
C ALA A 10 17.25 15.82 -0.90
N LEU A 11 16.16 16.03 -1.61
CA LEU A 11 15.58 17.37 -1.82
C LEU A 11 14.66 17.79 -0.65
N ILE A 12 14.02 16.86 0.02
CA ILE A 12 12.99 17.14 1.03
C ILE A 12 13.57 17.24 2.43
N LEU A 13 14.53 16.39 2.78
CA LEU A 13 15.19 16.46 4.08
C LEU A 13 15.76 17.86 4.38
N PRO A 14 16.47 18.52 3.44
CA PRO A 14 16.94 19.90 3.64
C PRO A 14 15.82 20.91 3.80
N ALA A 15 14.66 20.71 3.17
CA ALA A 15 13.52 21.63 3.30
C ALA A 15 12.84 21.56 4.67
N HIS A 16 12.88 20.40 5.32
CA HIS A 16 12.15 20.16 6.58
C HIS A 16 13.06 19.96 7.81
N TRP A 17 14.40 20.14 7.65
CA TRP A 17 15.34 19.90 8.76
C TRP A 17 15.02 20.72 10.02
N ALA A 18 14.59 21.98 9.84
CA ALA A 18 14.26 22.86 10.95
C ALA A 18 13.00 22.38 11.71
N GLN A 19 12.02 21.81 11.02
CA GLN A 19 10.84 21.20 11.64
C GLN A 19 11.23 19.94 12.41
N ILE A 20 12.07 19.09 11.80
CA ILE A 20 12.57 17.89 12.45
C ILE A 20 13.34 18.23 13.72
N LEU A 21 14.24 19.21 13.67
CA LEU A 21 15.02 19.65 14.84
C LEU A 21 14.12 20.18 15.95
N LYS A 22 13.13 21.01 15.62
CA LYS A 22 12.16 21.54 16.58
C LYS A 22 11.34 20.45 17.28
N ALA A 23 11.02 19.37 16.60
CA ALA A 23 10.26 18.26 17.18
C ALA A 23 11.06 17.48 18.25
N PHE A 24 12.40 17.46 18.16
CA PHE A 24 13.25 16.85 19.18
C PHE A 24 13.45 17.72 20.41
N TYR A 25 13.19 19.03 20.33
CA TYR A 25 13.32 19.99 21.42
C TYR A 25 12.03 20.79 21.58
N PRO A 26 10.90 20.12 21.92
CA PRO A 26 9.63 20.82 22.10
C PRO A 26 9.70 21.72 23.34
N VAL A 27 9.17 22.93 23.20
CA VAL A 27 8.98 23.85 24.33
C VAL A 27 7.59 23.63 24.89
N ASP A 28 7.49 23.51 26.20
CA ASP A 28 6.21 23.46 26.92
C ASP A 28 5.66 24.89 27.09
N PHE A 29 4.41 25.08 26.63
CA PHE A 29 3.74 26.39 26.71
C PHE A 29 2.85 26.53 27.97
N GLU A 30 2.75 25.48 28.79
CA GLU A 30 1.84 25.42 29.94
C GLU A 30 0.36 25.73 29.63
N LEU A 31 0.03 25.68 28.32
CA LEU A 31 -1.31 25.91 27.79
C LEU A 31 -1.77 24.66 27.05
N ALA A 32 -2.94 24.18 27.40
CA ALA A 32 -3.58 23.04 26.72
C ALA A 32 -4.74 23.50 25.86
N ASP A 33 -4.98 22.75 24.77
CA ASP A 33 -6.12 22.94 23.91
C ASP A 33 -7.41 22.47 24.60
N PRO A 34 -8.52 23.25 24.53
CA PRO A 34 -9.77 22.93 25.21
C PRO A 34 -10.52 21.74 24.60
N LEU A 35 -10.16 21.28 23.36
CA LEU A 35 -10.86 20.20 22.68
C LEU A 35 -10.25 18.82 22.94
N PHE A 36 -8.91 18.72 22.95
CA PHE A 36 -8.18 17.48 23.13
C PHE A 36 -7.33 17.44 24.40
N ASP A 37 -7.28 18.53 25.16
CA ASP A 37 -6.45 18.69 26.35
C ASP A 37 -4.96 18.40 26.12
N LEU A 38 -4.47 18.72 24.92
CA LEU A 38 -3.08 18.57 24.52
C LEU A 38 -2.35 19.90 24.60
N ASN A 39 -1.08 19.86 25.04
CA ASN A 39 -0.23 21.03 25.07
C ASN A 39 -0.09 21.65 23.68
N ILE A 40 -0.13 22.99 23.57
CA ILE A 40 0.01 23.70 22.29
C ILE A 40 1.33 23.35 21.60
N GLY A 41 2.38 23.04 22.37
CA GLY A 41 3.65 22.54 21.83
C GLY A 41 3.53 21.30 20.95
N PHE A 42 2.56 20.42 21.22
CA PHE A 42 2.29 19.27 20.34
C PHE A 42 1.91 19.70 18.93
N TYR A 43 1.02 20.67 18.79
CA TYR A 43 0.53 21.15 17.49
C TYR A 43 1.61 21.89 16.70
N ILE A 44 2.49 22.62 17.39
CA ILE A 44 3.53 23.44 16.75
C ILE A 44 4.75 22.59 16.36
N TYR A 45 5.13 21.61 17.19
CA TYR A 45 6.39 20.90 17.03
C TYR A 45 6.23 19.47 16.55
N GLN A 46 5.25 18.74 17.08
CA GLN A 46 5.11 17.30 16.82
C GLN A 46 4.15 16.98 15.66
N LEU A 47 2.99 17.63 15.64
CA LEU A 47 1.97 17.37 14.61
C LEU A 47 2.51 17.52 13.18
N PRO A 48 3.26 18.58 12.81
CA PRO A 48 3.79 18.71 11.44
C PRO A 48 4.74 17.59 11.04
N ILE A 49 5.44 16.97 12.00
CA ILE A 49 6.30 15.83 11.73
C ILE A 49 5.47 14.56 11.50
N TRP A 50 4.42 14.35 12.27
CA TRP A 50 3.50 13.23 12.04
C TRP A 50 2.80 13.34 10.70
N GLU A 51 2.38 14.52 10.29
CA GLU A 51 1.81 14.80 8.96
C GLU A 51 2.82 14.54 7.85
N LEU A 52 4.08 14.95 8.04
CA LEU A 52 5.16 14.68 7.08
C LEU A 52 5.42 13.18 6.93
N ILE A 53 5.49 12.43 8.04
CA ILE A 53 5.67 10.98 8.03
C ILE A 53 4.48 10.30 7.37
N GLU A 54 3.26 10.73 7.68
CA GLU A 54 2.03 10.23 7.09
C GLU A 54 2.02 10.43 5.58
N PHE A 55 2.28 11.63 5.10
CA PHE A 55 2.33 11.97 3.67
C PHE A 55 3.30 11.05 2.90
N TRP A 56 4.50 10.84 3.45
CA TRP A 56 5.51 9.98 2.82
C TRP A 56 5.14 8.51 2.84
N THR A 57 4.66 8.03 3.97
CA THR A 57 4.27 6.62 4.10
C THR A 57 3.04 6.30 3.27
N PHE A 58 2.09 7.24 3.19
CA PHE A 58 0.91 7.12 2.32
C PHE A 58 1.30 7.08 0.84
N GLY A 59 2.14 8.02 0.40
CA GLY A 59 2.63 8.05 -0.97
C GLY A 59 3.39 6.78 -1.36
N LEU A 60 4.29 6.30 -0.49
CA LEU A 60 5.05 5.08 -0.71
C LEU A 60 4.15 3.84 -0.73
N ALA A 61 3.25 3.69 0.23
CA ALA A 61 2.34 2.56 0.32
C ALA A 61 1.39 2.50 -0.88
N SER A 62 0.84 3.64 -1.30
CA SER A 62 -0.02 3.77 -2.48
C SER A 62 0.74 3.41 -3.75
N PHE A 63 1.95 3.94 -3.92
CA PHE A 63 2.79 3.64 -5.07
C PHE A 63 3.13 2.14 -5.13
N CYS A 64 3.54 1.54 -4.00
CA CYS A 64 3.85 0.11 -3.93
C CYS A 64 2.62 -0.74 -4.26
N PHE A 65 1.45 -0.38 -3.73
CA PHE A 65 0.21 -1.10 -3.99
C PHE A 65 -0.15 -1.11 -5.48
N VAL A 66 -0.12 0.07 -6.11
CA VAL A 66 -0.41 0.22 -7.55
C VAL A 66 0.64 -0.50 -8.40
N ALA A 67 1.93 -0.30 -8.12
CA ALA A 67 3.01 -0.90 -8.88
C ALA A 67 2.98 -2.43 -8.83
N VAL A 68 2.80 -3.02 -7.65
CA VAL A 68 2.73 -4.48 -7.48
C VAL A 68 1.48 -5.04 -8.14
N THR A 69 0.34 -4.35 -8.02
CA THR A 69 -0.90 -4.75 -8.70
C THR A 69 -0.72 -4.76 -10.21
N LEU A 70 -0.13 -3.71 -10.79
CA LEU A 70 0.15 -3.63 -12.23
C LEU A 70 1.13 -4.72 -12.68
N ILE A 71 2.20 -4.97 -11.92
CA ILE A 71 3.16 -6.04 -12.23
C ILE A 71 2.44 -7.39 -12.28
N TYR A 72 1.59 -7.70 -11.30
CA TYR A 72 0.87 -8.97 -11.28
C TYR A 72 -0.17 -9.07 -12.41
N LEU A 73 -0.79 -7.98 -12.81
CA LEU A 73 -1.69 -7.95 -13.95
C LEU A 73 -0.97 -8.12 -15.29
N LEU A 74 0.24 -7.57 -15.42
CA LEU A 74 1.01 -7.60 -16.67
C LEU A 74 1.83 -8.88 -16.85
N CYS A 75 2.38 -9.44 -15.76
CA CYS A 75 3.28 -10.61 -15.84
C CYS A 75 2.57 -11.92 -16.18
N GLU A 76 1.29 -12.08 -15.94
CA GLU A 76 0.57 -13.35 -16.17
C GLU A 76 -0.14 -13.37 -17.51
N ASN A 77 0.43 -13.00 -18.61
CA ASN A 77 -0.17 -13.15 -19.97
C ASN A 77 -1.70 -12.97 -20.05
N THR A 78 -2.29 -12.38 -19.05
CA THR A 78 -3.73 -12.26 -18.79
C THR A 78 -4.37 -11.34 -19.82
N LEU A 79 -3.64 -10.27 -20.17
CA LEU A 79 -4.06 -9.32 -21.19
C LEU A 79 -3.94 -9.88 -22.60
N SER A 80 -3.02 -10.84 -22.82
CA SER A 80 -2.79 -11.45 -24.14
C SER A 80 -3.89 -12.42 -24.55
N ASN A 81 -4.55 -13.08 -23.60
CA ASN A 81 -5.58 -14.10 -23.88
C ASN A 81 -7.01 -13.62 -23.56
N GLY A 82 -7.19 -12.40 -23.07
CA GLY A 82 -8.51 -11.84 -22.72
C GLY A 82 -9.23 -12.49 -21.54
N GLU A 83 -8.60 -13.46 -20.86
CA GLU A 83 -9.18 -14.15 -19.71
C GLU A 83 -8.35 -13.89 -18.45
N PHE A 84 -8.94 -13.25 -17.43
CA PHE A 84 -8.29 -13.07 -16.13
C PHE A 84 -8.52 -14.29 -15.23
N PRO A 85 -7.50 -15.14 -15.01
CA PRO A 85 -7.66 -16.32 -14.17
C PRO A 85 -7.71 -16.03 -12.65
N GLY A 86 -7.54 -14.77 -12.24
CA GLY A 86 -7.41 -14.34 -10.85
C GLY A 86 -5.97 -14.45 -10.34
N PHE A 87 -5.70 -13.78 -9.23
CA PHE A 87 -4.38 -13.83 -8.58
C PHE A 87 -4.11 -15.18 -7.92
N SER A 88 -2.87 -15.62 -7.95
CA SER A 88 -2.42 -16.79 -7.19
C SER A 88 -2.49 -16.52 -5.68
N ASN A 89 -2.49 -17.58 -4.86
CA ASN A 89 -2.54 -17.44 -3.40
C ASN A 89 -1.39 -16.59 -2.85
N ALA A 90 -0.19 -16.72 -3.42
CA ALA A 90 0.97 -15.94 -2.99
C ALA A 90 0.82 -14.45 -3.34
N GLN A 91 0.32 -14.14 -4.54
CA GLN A 91 0.06 -12.79 -4.99
C GLN A 91 -1.05 -12.13 -4.15
N GLN A 92 -2.13 -12.86 -3.85
CA GLN A 92 -3.20 -12.36 -2.99
C GLN A 92 -2.68 -12.01 -1.59
N ARG A 93 -1.88 -12.88 -0.98
CA ARG A 93 -1.26 -12.61 0.33
C ARG A 93 -0.36 -11.38 0.29
N HIS A 94 0.42 -11.21 -0.76
CA HIS A 94 1.28 -10.04 -0.91
C HIS A 94 0.45 -8.76 -1.07
N LEU A 95 -0.57 -8.77 -1.94
CA LEU A 95 -1.48 -7.62 -2.11
C LEU A 95 -2.25 -7.28 -0.83
N GLN A 96 -2.70 -8.29 -0.09
CA GLN A 96 -3.36 -8.08 1.21
C GLN A 96 -2.40 -7.50 2.25
N GLY A 97 -1.13 -7.93 2.26
CA GLY A 97 -0.10 -7.37 3.14
C GLY A 97 0.16 -5.88 2.85
N ILE A 98 0.37 -5.52 1.58
CA ILE A 98 0.55 -4.11 1.19
C ILE A 98 -0.74 -3.30 1.40
N GLY A 99 -1.89 -3.89 1.08
CA GLY A 99 -3.20 -3.27 1.31
C GLY A 99 -3.48 -3.02 2.79
N SER A 100 -3.06 -3.92 3.68
CA SER A 100 -3.18 -3.71 5.13
C SER A 100 -2.30 -2.54 5.60
N ALA A 101 -1.06 -2.43 5.10
CA ALA A 101 -0.20 -1.30 5.39
C ALA A 101 -0.81 0.03 4.92
N LEU A 102 -1.38 0.06 3.71
CA LEU A 102 -2.07 1.24 3.18
C LEU A 102 -3.28 1.63 4.05
N MET A 103 -4.09 0.67 4.50
CA MET A 103 -5.21 0.93 5.41
C MET A 103 -4.75 1.42 6.77
N GLY A 104 -3.61 0.92 7.28
CA GLY A 104 -3.01 1.41 8.51
C GLY A 104 -2.58 2.88 8.41
N VAL A 105 -1.98 3.27 7.30
CA VAL A 105 -1.62 4.68 7.05
C VAL A 105 -2.86 5.54 6.87
N LEU A 106 -3.91 5.07 6.20
CA LEU A 106 -5.19 5.79 6.12
C LEU A 106 -5.84 6.00 7.50
N ALA A 107 -5.73 5.02 8.39
CA ALA A 107 -6.20 5.18 9.76
C ALA A 107 -5.43 6.29 10.50
N LEU A 108 -4.10 6.32 10.33
CA LEU A 108 -3.25 7.39 10.87
C LEU A 108 -3.62 8.75 10.28
N SER A 109 -3.81 8.83 8.95
CA SER A 109 -4.22 10.06 8.26
C SER A 109 -5.51 10.63 8.86
N ASN A 110 -6.56 9.81 8.97
CA ASN A 110 -7.81 10.25 9.58
C ASN A 110 -7.63 10.64 11.06
N ALA A 111 -6.75 9.98 11.80
CA ALA A 111 -6.46 10.33 13.18
C ALA A 111 -5.74 11.69 13.30
N LEU A 112 -4.81 12.00 12.39
CA LEU A 112 -4.10 13.28 12.36
C LEU A 112 -5.00 14.43 11.92
N GLN A 113 -5.88 14.20 10.93
CA GLN A 113 -6.81 15.22 10.46
C GLN A 113 -7.78 15.73 11.55
N ARG A 114 -8.05 14.94 12.59
CA ARG A 114 -8.81 15.39 13.76
C ARG A 114 -8.16 16.59 14.44
N TYR A 115 -6.83 16.55 14.57
CA TYR A 115 -6.07 17.65 15.18
C TYR A 115 -6.01 18.88 14.27
N GLY A 116 -6.01 18.66 12.94
CA GLY A 116 -6.05 19.73 11.94
C GLY A 116 -7.33 20.57 11.99
N LEU A 117 -8.43 20.05 12.56
CA LEU A 117 -9.69 20.82 12.71
C LEU A 117 -9.52 22.07 13.57
N LEU A 118 -8.53 22.11 14.48
CA LEU A 118 -8.23 23.28 15.31
C LEU A 118 -7.67 24.46 14.50
N TYR A 119 -7.12 24.18 13.31
CA TYR A 119 -6.58 25.19 12.39
C TYR A 119 -7.53 25.46 11.20
N SER A 120 -8.78 24.99 11.29
CA SER A 120 -9.74 25.18 10.21
C SER A 120 -10.01 26.67 9.97
N GLU A 121 -9.89 27.09 8.72
CA GLU A 121 -10.22 28.42 8.24
C GLU A 121 -11.62 28.48 7.60
N ASP A 122 -12.36 27.36 7.59
CA ASP A 122 -13.65 27.22 6.89
C ASP A 122 -14.80 27.98 7.58
N GLY A 123 -14.57 28.58 8.77
CA GLY A 123 -15.55 29.30 9.56
C GLY A 123 -15.43 30.82 9.50
N VAL A 124 -16.34 31.52 10.19
CA VAL A 124 -16.29 32.99 10.37
C VAL A 124 -15.12 33.42 11.27
N ALA A 125 -14.61 32.48 12.10
CA ALA A 125 -13.48 32.66 12.99
C ALA A 125 -12.51 31.51 12.80
N TYR A 126 -11.22 31.78 13.05
CA TYR A 126 -10.20 30.73 13.07
C TYR A 126 -10.49 29.70 14.18
N GLY A 127 -10.32 28.42 13.85
CA GLY A 127 -10.47 27.33 14.78
C GLY A 127 -11.62 26.39 14.46
N ALA A 128 -11.83 25.37 15.30
CA ALA A 128 -12.87 24.38 15.09
C ALA A 128 -14.26 25.02 15.22
N SER A 129 -15.03 25.02 14.12
CA SER A 129 -16.41 25.46 14.13
C SER A 129 -17.32 24.41 14.81
N TYR A 130 -18.55 24.83 15.17
CA TYR A 130 -19.55 23.89 15.70
C TYR A 130 -19.79 22.69 14.75
N ALA A 131 -19.83 22.95 13.45
CA ALA A 131 -19.96 21.88 12.43
C ALA A 131 -18.76 20.94 12.41
N ASP A 132 -17.55 21.45 12.60
CA ASP A 132 -16.33 20.64 12.65
C ASP A 132 -16.34 19.68 13.85
N VAL A 133 -16.74 20.15 15.01
CA VAL A 133 -16.81 19.36 16.25
C VAL A 133 -17.95 18.34 16.21
N THR A 134 -19.10 18.71 15.67
CA THR A 134 -20.30 17.84 15.69
C THR A 134 -20.35 16.85 14.52
N THR A 135 -19.73 17.18 13.40
CA THR A 135 -19.81 16.35 12.17
C THR A 135 -18.48 15.80 11.75
N LYS A 136 -17.46 16.65 11.53
CA LYS A 136 -16.16 16.20 10.99
C LYS A 136 -15.38 15.37 12.02
N LEU A 137 -15.34 15.77 13.28
CA LEU A 137 -14.61 15.05 14.33
C LEU A 137 -15.11 13.61 14.54
N PRO A 138 -16.42 13.33 14.72
CA PRO A 138 -16.91 11.97 14.80
C PRO A 138 -16.73 11.19 13.49
N ALA A 139 -16.85 11.85 12.33
CA ALA A 139 -16.62 11.23 11.03
C ALA A 139 -15.17 10.73 10.88
N TYR A 140 -14.17 11.57 11.16
CA TYR A 140 -12.76 11.14 11.14
C TYR A 140 -12.48 10.04 12.15
N THR A 141 -13.10 10.09 13.31
CA THR A 141 -12.98 9.05 14.32
C THR A 141 -13.54 7.71 13.83
N ALA A 142 -14.73 7.73 13.24
CA ALA A 142 -15.37 6.53 12.68
C ALA A 142 -14.56 5.96 11.50
N LEU A 143 -14.07 6.82 10.60
CA LEU A 143 -13.24 6.43 9.46
C LEU A 143 -11.91 5.82 9.92
N SER A 144 -11.28 6.38 10.94
CA SER A 144 -10.06 5.84 11.54
C SER A 144 -10.28 4.41 12.07
N TRP A 145 -11.33 4.20 12.86
CA TRP A 145 -11.68 2.87 13.38
C TRP A 145 -12.04 1.88 12.28
N LEU A 146 -12.78 2.32 11.26
CA LEU A 146 -13.11 1.49 10.10
C LEU A 146 -11.83 1.07 9.34
N ALA A 147 -10.92 2.01 9.10
CA ALA A 147 -9.64 1.72 8.44
C ALA A 147 -8.77 0.76 9.25
N ILE A 148 -8.74 0.89 10.60
CA ILE A 148 -8.07 -0.06 11.49
C ILE A 148 -8.70 -1.45 11.38
N ALA A 149 -10.02 -1.55 11.40
CA ALA A 149 -10.72 -2.82 11.25
C ALA A 149 -10.39 -3.51 9.93
N ILE A 150 -10.40 -2.78 8.82
CA ILE A 150 -10.01 -3.30 7.50
C ILE A 150 -8.52 -3.69 7.48
N CYS A 151 -7.64 -2.88 8.06
CA CYS A 151 -6.22 -3.18 8.18
C CYS A 151 -5.99 -4.53 8.88
N VAL A 152 -6.61 -4.73 10.04
CA VAL A 152 -6.51 -5.97 10.83
C VAL A 152 -7.08 -7.17 10.06
N LEU A 153 -8.21 -7.01 9.38
CA LEU A 153 -8.80 -8.08 8.57
C LEU A 153 -7.90 -8.49 7.40
N LEU A 154 -7.34 -7.52 6.68
CA LEU A 154 -6.42 -7.79 5.57
C LEU A 154 -5.13 -8.44 6.06
N LEU A 155 -4.59 -7.97 7.18
CA LEU A 155 -3.40 -8.55 7.80
C LEU A 155 -3.66 -9.98 8.25
N TRP A 156 -4.79 -10.23 8.90
CA TRP A 156 -5.21 -11.57 9.31
C TRP A 156 -5.31 -12.52 8.10
N GLN A 157 -5.94 -12.08 7.00
CA GLN A 157 -6.05 -12.86 5.77
C GLN A 157 -4.68 -13.14 5.15
N ALA A 158 -3.79 -12.14 5.13
CA ALA A 158 -2.43 -12.31 4.62
C ALA A 158 -1.63 -13.35 5.43
N LEU A 159 -1.79 -13.38 6.75
CA LEU A 159 -1.08 -14.30 7.64
C LEU A 159 -1.72 -15.70 7.69
N SER A 160 -3.04 -15.78 7.79
CA SER A 160 -3.75 -17.06 7.95
C SER A 160 -3.82 -17.90 6.68
N GLY A 161 -3.63 -17.28 5.51
CA GLY A 161 -3.79 -17.96 4.22
C GLY A 161 -5.20 -18.47 3.95
N SER A 162 -6.17 -18.13 4.82
CA SER A 162 -7.57 -18.47 4.67
C SER A 162 -8.27 -17.44 3.78
N TYR A 163 -8.79 -17.88 2.64
CA TYR A 163 -9.53 -17.04 1.69
C TYR A 163 -11.02 -17.33 1.72
N PRO A 164 -11.78 -16.79 2.67
CA PRO A 164 -13.21 -17.13 2.77
C PRO A 164 -14.04 -16.55 1.62
N ILE A 165 -13.60 -15.46 0.96
CA ILE A 165 -14.44 -14.69 0.03
C ILE A 165 -14.15 -15.01 -1.44
N LEU A 166 -12.94 -15.42 -1.81
CA LEU A 166 -12.54 -15.63 -3.22
C LEU A 166 -12.08 -17.06 -3.54
N SER A 167 -12.13 -17.95 -2.59
CA SER A 167 -11.88 -19.38 -2.80
C SER A 167 -13.08 -20.02 -3.52
N ARG A 168 -13.35 -19.57 -4.74
CA ARG A 168 -14.02 -20.45 -5.69
C ARG A 168 -13.02 -21.59 -5.93
N ARG A 169 -13.22 -22.71 -5.23
CA ARG A 169 -12.49 -23.96 -5.46
C ARG A 169 -12.47 -24.18 -6.97
N ARG A 170 -11.36 -23.84 -7.62
CA ARG A 170 -11.05 -24.43 -8.90
C ARG A 170 -10.75 -25.89 -8.56
N THR A 171 -11.73 -26.75 -8.75
CA THR A 171 -11.43 -28.16 -9.01
C THR A 171 -10.32 -28.15 -10.06
N PRO A 172 -9.16 -28.77 -9.81
CA PRO A 172 -8.18 -28.94 -10.87
C PRO A 172 -8.95 -29.64 -12.00
N ARG A 173 -9.14 -28.96 -13.14
CA ARG A 173 -9.57 -29.66 -14.33
C ARG A 173 -8.52 -30.73 -14.53
N PRO A 174 -8.88 -32.05 -14.54
CA PRO A 174 -7.93 -33.08 -14.87
C PRO A 174 -7.35 -32.66 -16.21
N PHE A 175 -6.05 -32.40 -16.23
CA PHE A 175 -5.31 -32.26 -17.49
C PHE A 175 -5.57 -33.55 -18.24
N HIS A 176 -6.53 -33.53 -19.14
CA HIS A 176 -6.58 -34.50 -20.22
C HIS A 176 -5.30 -34.27 -21.02
N HIS A 177 -4.29 -35.01 -20.61
CA HIS A 177 -3.11 -35.23 -21.39
C HIS A 177 -3.61 -35.96 -22.64
N LYS A 178 -4.12 -35.19 -23.62
CA LYS A 178 -4.17 -35.70 -24.99
C LYS A 178 -2.73 -36.04 -25.30
N ARG A 179 -2.39 -37.33 -25.17
CA ARG A 179 -1.23 -37.91 -25.83
C ARG A 179 -1.42 -37.60 -27.29
N HIS A 180 -0.92 -36.44 -27.73
CA HIS A 180 -0.59 -36.30 -29.13
C HIS A 180 0.47 -37.37 -29.37
N HIS A 181 0.07 -38.43 -30.00
CA HIS A 181 0.99 -39.34 -30.69
C HIS A 181 1.79 -38.40 -31.59
N ALA A 182 2.98 -38.02 -31.15
CA ALA A 182 3.94 -37.38 -32.03
C ALA A 182 4.12 -38.32 -33.21
N PRO A 183 3.91 -37.87 -34.43
CA PRO A 183 4.24 -38.68 -35.58
C PRO A 183 5.72 -39.04 -35.45
N LYS A 184 6.05 -40.34 -35.47
CA LYS A 184 7.42 -40.81 -35.56
C LYS A 184 7.97 -40.23 -36.87
N ILE A 185 8.58 -39.04 -36.76
CA ILE A 185 9.39 -38.49 -37.84
C ILE A 185 10.55 -39.45 -37.98
N LEU A 186 10.45 -40.30 -38.97
CA LEU A 186 11.54 -41.17 -39.43
C LEU A 186 12.64 -40.21 -39.93
N ILE A 187 13.56 -39.84 -39.04
CA ILE A 187 14.76 -39.09 -39.42
C ILE A 187 15.59 -40.05 -40.26
N PRO A 188 15.76 -39.82 -41.57
CA PRO A 188 16.67 -40.65 -42.36
C PRO A 188 18.09 -40.50 -41.76
N PRO A 189 18.89 -41.57 -41.78
CA PRO A 189 20.22 -41.57 -41.18
C PRO A 189 21.19 -40.75 -42.04
N LEU A 190 21.04 -39.43 -41.99
CA LEU A 190 21.98 -38.51 -42.66
C LEU A 190 23.28 -38.37 -41.88
N TYR A 191 23.38 -38.96 -40.68
CA TYR A 191 24.58 -38.93 -39.85
C TYR A 191 25.65 -39.94 -40.29
N LEU A 192 25.33 -40.92 -41.15
CA LEU A 192 26.28 -41.92 -41.60
C LEU A 192 27.05 -41.53 -42.87
N ILE A 193 26.72 -40.40 -43.51
CA ILE A 193 27.42 -39.94 -44.71
C ILE A 193 28.52 -38.91 -44.40
N LEU A 194 28.52 -38.31 -43.23
CA LEU A 194 29.51 -37.28 -42.85
C LEU A 194 30.70 -37.80 -42.02
N SER A 195 30.71 -39.08 -41.63
CA SER A 195 31.85 -39.69 -40.93
C SER A 195 32.83 -40.45 -41.88
N GLY A 196 32.65 -40.40 -43.19
CA GLY A 196 33.42 -41.14 -44.19
C GLY A 196 34.53 -40.35 -44.89
N TYR A 197 34.85 -39.11 -44.50
CA TYR A 197 35.98 -38.35 -45.07
C TYR A 197 36.90 -37.83 -43.97
N ALA A 198 37.69 -38.73 -43.41
CA ALA A 198 38.89 -38.41 -42.70
C ALA A 198 39.87 -39.61 -42.79
N ILE A 199 40.53 -39.75 -43.94
CA ILE A 199 41.88 -40.34 -44.11
C ILE A 199 42.61 -39.44 -45.10
#